data_715b81b4c55f14eb2af5ed7bac49191a
#
_entry.id   715b81b4c55f14eb2af5ed7bac49191a
#
_cell.length_a   1.000
_cell.length_b   1.000
_cell.length_c   1.000
_cell.angle_alpha   90.00
_cell.angle_beta   90.00
_cell.angle_gamma   90.00
#
_symmetry.space_group_name_H-M   'P 1'
#
loop_
_entity.id
_entity.type
_entity.pdbx_description
1 polymer ?
#
loop_
_entity_poly.entity_id
_entity_poly.type
_entity_poly.pdbx_seq_one_letter_code
_entity_poly.pdbx_strand_id
1 'polypeptide(L)'
;MVTYLTLVRRCLKRSLTRFLSITAIVAVGAGFLGGLLSTDLDMRLTVDDYYDRTGMFDIDAKCAFGLNESDIERLSALECTEDILPAFVYDLVFEKGGGSCTARIYGMDAKRSMNNVILAEGRMPEKSDECVMVLGNKYTDGYSVGDIYTVSETNGFYDTRSDIFAHDSYTVVGRVTFPYYLSIEADPSTAGKGSIDVALIALPEAFTLKVYTDAFIAVKGARKLDSFSEEYKTLITAAADTINTLADTIRAEKLESTKAEAEKSLSEKRSEYE
;
A
#
# COMPACT_ATOMS: atom_id res chain seq x y z
N MET A 1 22.03 -37.47 53.42
CA MET A 1 21.80 -36.51 52.33
C MET A 1 23.11 -35.86 51.81
N VAL A 2 24.05 -35.46 52.68
CA VAL A 2 25.32 -34.85 52.30
C VAL A 2 26.21 -35.78 51.44
N THR A 3 26.24 -37.11 51.75
CA THR A 3 27.03 -38.11 51.02
C THR A 3 26.57 -38.31 49.58
N TYR A 4 25.27 -38.25 49.28
CA TYR A 4 24.71 -38.41 47.96
C TYR A 4 25.07 -37.21 47.07
N LEU A 5 24.93 -36.00 47.56
CA LEU A 5 25.31 -34.77 46.84
C LEU A 5 26.83 -34.73 46.53
N THR A 6 27.66 -35.25 47.44
CA THR A 6 29.13 -35.34 47.26
C THR A 6 29.45 -36.35 46.16
N LEU A 7 28.71 -37.47 46.09
CA LEU A 7 28.88 -38.51 45.05
C LEU A 7 28.45 -38.01 43.68
N VAL A 8 27.33 -37.35 43.59
CA VAL A 8 26.84 -36.72 42.34
C VAL A 8 27.83 -35.67 41.83
N ARG A 9 28.37 -34.80 42.71
CA ARG A 9 29.39 -33.80 42.37
C ARG A 9 30.70 -34.44 41.85
N ARG A 10 31.14 -35.59 42.42
CA ARG A 10 32.32 -36.32 41.94
C ARG A 10 32.07 -36.96 40.57
N CYS A 11 30.90 -37.56 40.34
CA CYS A 11 30.53 -38.12 39.04
C CYS A 11 30.46 -37.02 37.96
N LEU A 12 29.84 -35.87 38.24
CA LEU A 12 29.79 -34.73 37.35
C LEU A 12 31.19 -34.21 36.98
N LYS A 13 32.10 -34.06 37.95
CA LYS A 13 33.48 -33.64 37.69
C LYS A 13 34.26 -34.63 36.82
N ARG A 14 33.98 -35.94 36.95
CA ARG A 14 34.69 -36.97 36.17
C ARG A 14 34.17 -37.09 34.73
N SER A 15 32.92 -36.65 34.46
CA SER A 15 32.30 -36.68 33.15
C SER A 15 31.91 -35.30 32.65
N LEU A 16 32.64 -34.26 33.12
CA LEU A 16 32.27 -32.85 32.89
C LEU A 16 32.10 -32.52 31.38
N THR A 17 32.98 -33.02 30.53
CA THR A 17 32.95 -32.80 29.09
C THR A 17 31.68 -33.38 28.47
N ARG A 18 31.27 -34.62 28.85
CA ARG A 18 30.03 -35.22 28.36
C ARG A 18 28.80 -34.47 28.87
N PHE A 19 28.79 -34.07 30.13
CA PHE A 19 27.71 -33.30 30.74
C PHE A 19 27.55 -31.94 30.03
N LEU A 20 28.66 -31.21 29.81
CA LEU A 20 28.63 -29.93 29.10
C LEU A 20 28.19 -30.08 27.66
N SER A 21 28.61 -31.13 26.94
CA SER A 21 28.18 -31.38 25.56
C SER A 21 26.70 -31.63 25.48
N ILE A 22 26.14 -32.48 26.35
CA ILE A 22 24.71 -32.77 26.37
C ILE A 22 23.90 -31.51 26.75
N THR A 23 24.38 -30.80 27.81
CA THR A 23 23.72 -29.54 28.21
C THR A 23 23.73 -28.50 27.10
N ALA A 24 24.88 -28.36 26.40
CA ALA A 24 24.97 -27.43 25.27
C ALA A 24 24.00 -27.78 24.13
N ILE A 25 23.91 -29.07 23.76
CA ILE A 25 22.97 -29.51 22.71
C ILE A 25 21.51 -29.22 23.10
N VAL A 26 21.14 -29.58 24.36
CA VAL A 26 19.80 -29.33 24.87
C VAL A 26 19.49 -27.81 24.94
N ALA A 27 20.47 -27.03 25.42
CA ALA A 27 20.32 -25.56 25.51
C ALA A 27 20.17 -24.92 24.15
N VAL A 28 20.98 -25.32 23.16
CA VAL A 28 20.86 -24.84 21.77
C VAL A 28 19.50 -25.25 21.16
N GLY A 29 19.10 -26.51 21.34
CA GLY A 29 17.81 -26.98 20.80
C GLY A 29 16.61 -26.26 21.43
N ALA A 30 16.59 -26.12 22.74
CA ALA A 30 15.54 -25.40 23.46
C ALA A 30 15.54 -23.92 23.14
N GLY A 31 16.71 -23.27 23.07
CA GLY A 31 16.86 -21.86 22.71
C GLY A 31 16.43 -21.58 21.28
N PHE A 32 16.83 -22.45 20.34
CA PHE A 32 16.38 -22.34 18.95
C PHE A 32 14.85 -22.48 18.79
N LEU A 33 14.28 -23.49 19.44
CA LEU A 33 12.83 -23.69 19.40
C LEU A 33 12.07 -22.51 20.04
N GLY A 34 12.53 -22.05 21.22
CA GLY A 34 11.97 -20.88 21.88
C GLY A 34 12.06 -19.62 21.02
N GLY A 35 13.22 -19.38 20.41
CA GLY A 35 13.41 -18.23 19.49
C GLY A 35 12.50 -18.31 18.26
N LEU A 36 12.34 -19.48 17.66
CA LEU A 36 11.45 -19.68 16.52
C LEU A 36 9.97 -19.41 16.88
N LEU A 37 9.51 -19.86 18.05
CA LEU A 37 8.15 -19.66 18.51
C LEU A 37 7.85 -18.20 18.88
N SER A 38 8.83 -17.44 19.37
CA SER A 38 8.65 -16.01 19.68
C SER A 38 8.72 -15.12 18.45
N THR A 39 9.42 -15.54 17.39
CA THR A 39 9.66 -14.70 16.20
C THR A 39 8.34 -14.28 15.53
N ASP A 40 7.37 -15.18 15.38
CA ASP A 40 6.07 -14.84 14.76
C ASP A 40 5.33 -13.76 15.56
N LEU A 41 5.29 -13.90 16.87
CA LEU A 41 4.64 -12.92 17.75
C LEU A 41 5.35 -11.57 17.70
N ASP A 42 6.68 -11.57 17.80
CA ASP A 42 7.47 -10.33 17.79
C ASP A 42 7.36 -9.60 16.44
N MET A 43 7.31 -10.34 15.33
CA MET A 43 7.11 -9.78 14.00
C MET A 43 5.72 -9.14 13.88
N ARG A 44 4.65 -9.81 14.32
CA ARG A 44 3.29 -9.28 14.27
C ARG A 44 3.17 -8.00 15.11
N LEU A 45 3.65 -7.99 16.33
CA LEU A 45 3.65 -6.81 17.20
C LEU A 45 4.44 -5.64 16.58
N THR A 46 5.56 -5.94 15.94
CA THR A 46 6.38 -4.90 15.28
C THR A 46 5.67 -4.31 14.07
N VAL A 47 5.00 -5.14 13.26
CA VAL A 47 4.25 -4.69 12.09
C VAL A 47 3.00 -3.92 12.52
N ASP A 48 2.29 -4.37 13.53
CA ASP A 48 1.12 -3.70 14.10
C ASP A 48 1.46 -2.29 14.62
N ASP A 49 2.52 -2.18 15.45
CA ASP A 49 3.04 -0.88 15.90
C ASP A 49 3.48 0.02 14.74
N TYR A 50 4.03 -0.56 13.68
CA TYR A 50 4.40 0.20 12.47
C TYR A 50 3.17 0.73 11.74
N TYR A 51 2.12 -0.07 11.55
CA TYR A 51 0.87 0.35 10.92
C TYR A 51 0.19 1.47 11.72
N ASP A 52 0.13 1.33 13.04
CA ASP A 52 -0.45 2.34 13.91
C ASP A 52 0.29 3.68 13.84
N ARG A 53 1.63 3.64 13.91
CA ARG A 53 2.47 4.84 13.85
C ARG A 53 2.44 5.55 12.50
N THR A 54 2.29 4.79 11.43
CA THR A 54 2.23 5.34 10.07
C THR A 54 0.82 5.64 9.63
N GLY A 55 -0.19 5.27 10.42
CA GLY A 55 -1.59 5.48 10.07
C GLY A 55 -1.98 4.75 8.80
N MET A 56 -1.54 3.50 8.64
CA MET A 56 -1.92 2.72 7.47
C MET A 56 -3.45 2.61 7.39
N PHE A 57 -3.99 2.64 6.18
CA PHE A 57 -5.41 2.44 5.95
C PHE A 57 -5.83 0.99 6.25
N ASP A 58 -7.11 0.83 6.58
CA ASP A 58 -7.70 -0.49 6.83
C ASP A 58 -8.39 -1.05 5.59
N ILE A 59 -8.98 -0.18 4.75
CA ILE A 59 -9.73 -0.55 3.55
C ILE A 59 -9.30 0.32 2.37
N ASP A 60 -9.03 -0.30 1.23
CA ASP A 60 -8.81 0.35 -0.06
C ASP A 60 -10.06 0.16 -0.93
N ALA A 61 -10.87 1.22 -1.07
CA ALA A 61 -12.09 1.21 -1.87
C ALA A 61 -11.78 1.70 -3.28
N LYS A 62 -11.97 0.81 -4.27
CA LYS A 62 -11.72 1.09 -5.70
C LYS A 62 -13.01 1.21 -6.48
N CYS A 63 -13.09 2.20 -7.37
CA CYS A 63 -14.25 2.38 -8.22
C CYS A 63 -13.85 2.55 -9.70
N ALA A 64 -14.32 1.63 -10.56
CA ALA A 64 -14.04 1.67 -12.00
C ALA A 64 -14.63 2.91 -12.70
N PHE A 65 -15.69 3.51 -12.17
CA PHE A 65 -16.28 4.76 -12.67
C PHE A 65 -15.67 6.01 -12.04
N GLY A 66 -14.65 5.85 -11.18
CA GLY A 66 -14.09 6.88 -10.33
C GLY A 66 -15.02 7.30 -9.19
N LEU A 67 -14.49 7.98 -8.21
CA LEU A 67 -15.17 8.55 -7.05
C LEU A 67 -15.10 10.07 -7.15
N ASN A 68 -16.25 10.75 -7.20
CA ASN A 68 -16.28 12.20 -7.14
C ASN A 68 -16.29 12.70 -5.69
N GLU A 69 -16.22 14.01 -5.50
CA GLU A 69 -16.20 14.61 -4.16
C GLU A 69 -17.42 14.24 -3.31
N SER A 70 -18.61 14.19 -3.93
CA SER A 70 -19.85 13.79 -3.24
C SER A 70 -19.81 12.32 -2.79
N ASP A 71 -19.18 11.43 -3.57
CA ASP A 71 -19.00 10.03 -3.18
C ASP A 71 -18.05 9.91 -1.99
N ILE A 72 -16.97 10.70 -1.98
CA ILE A 72 -16.01 10.77 -0.87
C ILE A 72 -16.69 11.31 0.40
N GLU A 73 -17.53 12.35 0.28
CA GLU A 73 -18.32 12.86 1.40
C GLU A 73 -19.29 11.81 1.95
N ARG A 74 -19.98 11.05 1.09
CA ARG A 74 -20.89 9.96 1.50
C ARG A 74 -20.14 8.84 2.22
N LEU A 75 -18.95 8.44 1.74
CA LEU A 75 -18.09 7.45 2.39
C LEU A 75 -17.56 7.95 3.72
N SER A 76 -17.17 9.22 3.81
CA SER A 76 -16.71 9.88 5.03
C SER A 76 -17.80 9.98 6.10
N ALA A 77 -19.07 10.10 5.70
CA ALA A 77 -20.22 10.21 6.59
C ALA A 77 -20.66 8.88 7.21
N LEU A 78 -20.09 7.73 6.79
CA LEU A 78 -20.40 6.44 7.38
C LEU A 78 -19.91 6.37 8.84
N GLU A 79 -20.72 5.80 9.72
CA GLU A 79 -20.36 5.66 11.14
C GLU A 79 -19.09 4.85 11.39
N CYS A 80 -18.76 3.92 10.49
CA CYS A 80 -17.55 3.09 10.55
C CYS A 80 -16.29 3.81 10.06
N THR A 81 -16.40 4.94 9.36
CA THR A 81 -15.25 5.70 8.83
C THR A 81 -14.69 6.63 9.89
N GLU A 82 -13.39 6.55 10.17
CA GLU A 82 -12.64 7.49 11.02
C GLU A 82 -12.01 8.60 10.20
N ASP A 83 -11.33 8.24 9.10
CA ASP A 83 -10.72 9.17 8.15
C ASP A 83 -10.73 8.54 6.74
N ILE A 84 -10.64 9.38 5.71
CA ILE A 84 -10.60 8.97 4.30
C ILE A 84 -9.57 9.81 3.55
N LEU A 85 -8.74 9.12 2.76
CA LEU A 85 -7.75 9.72 1.88
C LEU A 85 -8.06 9.32 0.43
N PRO A 86 -8.67 10.21 -0.36
CA PRO A 86 -8.86 9.96 -1.79
C PRO A 86 -7.52 10.00 -2.52
N ALA A 87 -7.37 9.16 -3.52
CA ALA A 87 -6.14 9.03 -4.29
C ALA A 87 -6.42 8.73 -5.78
N PHE A 88 -5.47 9.12 -6.61
CA PHE A 88 -5.35 8.64 -7.99
C PHE A 88 -4.30 7.54 -7.99
N VAL A 89 -4.62 6.36 -8.47
CA VAL A 89 -3.68 5.23 -8.54
C VAL A 89 -3.69 4.67 -9.95
N TYR A 90 -2.53 4.72 -10.61
CA TYR A 90 -2.38 4.22 -11.97
C TYR A 90 -1.11 3.40 -12.14
N ASP A 91 -1.26 2.27 -12.84
CA ASP A 91 -0.15 1.45 -13.29
C ASP A 91 0.18 1.78 -14.74
N LEU A 92 1.43 2.17 -15.00
CA LEU A 92 1.90 2.67 -16.29
C LEU A 92 3.26 2.13 -16.66
N VAL A 93 3.52 2.12 -17.95
CA VAL A 93 4.88 1.99 -18.48
C VAL A 93 5.50 3.37 -18.59
N PHE A 94 6.64 3.55 -17.95
CA PHE A 94 7.47 4.74 -18.07
C PHE A 94 8.77 4.43 -18.80
N GLU A 95 9.31 5.42 -19.46
CA GLU A 95 10.65 5.40 -20.04
C GLU A 95 11.63 6.09 -19.09
N LYS A 96 12.76 5.42 -18.86
CA LYS A 96 13.84 5.90 -18.01
C LYS A 96 15.19 5.47 -18.55
N GLY A 97 16.07 6.43 -18.84
CA GLY A 97 17.47 6.15 -19.20
C GLY A 97 17.66 5.23 -20.41
N GLY A 98 16.72 5.20 -21.35
CA GLY A 98 16.73 4.34 -22.54
C GLY A 98 16.15 2.94 -22.33
N GLY A 99 15.60 2.66 -21.16
CA GLY A 99 14.82 1.47 -20.85
C GLY A 99 13.39 1.81 -20.46
N SER A 100 12.53 0.79 -20.33
CA SER A 100 11.16 0.93 -19.84
C SER A 100 11.00 0.23 -18.49
N CYS A 101 10.16 0.78 -17.63
CA CYS A 101 9.77 0.18 -16.37
C CYS A 101 8.26 0.34 -16.13
N THR A 102 7.66 -0.61 -15.42
CA THR A 102 6.27 -0.51 -15.00
C THR A 102 6.23 0.15 -13.62
N ALA A 103 5.60 1.31 -13.52
CA ALA A 103 5.47 2.02 -12.26
C ALA A 103 4.00 2.16 -11.87
N ARG A 104 3.72 2.05 -10.56
CA ARG A 104 2.47 2.48 -9.96
C ARG A 104 2.66 3.89 -9.42
N ILE A 105 1.88 4.84 -9.92
CA ILE A 105 1.93 6.22 -9.46
C ILE A 105 0.69 6.54 -8.62
N TYR A 106 0.94 7.08 -7.43
CA TYR A 106 -0.07 7.54 -6.47
C TYR A 106 -0.12 9.07 -6.50
N GLY A 107 -1.28 9.62 -6.84
CA GLY A 107 -1.58 11.05 -6.67
C GLY A 107 -2.33 11.23 -5.36
N MET A 108 -1.64 11.60 -4.29
CA MET A 108 -2.24 11.75 -2.96
C MET A 108 -1.53 12.82 -2.14
N ASP A 109 -2.23 13.36 -1.14
CA ASP A 109 -1.62 14.30 -0.19
C ASP A 109 -0.77 13.52 0.84
N ALA A 110 0.53 13.44 0.54
CA ALA A 110 1.51 12.76 1.40
C ALA A 110 1.78 13.46 2.75
N LYS A 111 1.18 14.62 3.01
CA LYS A 111 1.30 15.36 4.29
C LYS A 111 0.22 14.95 5.30
N ARG A 112 -0.76 14.14 4.88
CA ARG A 112 -1.80 13.64 5.79
C ARG A 112 -1.24 12.60 6.76
N SER A 113 -1.92 12.46 7.88
CA SER A 113 -1.57 11.48 8.93
C SER A 113 -1.86 10.03 8.51
N MET A 114 -2.80 9.82 7.58
CA MET A 114 -3.08 8.51 7.00
C MET A 114 -2.05 8.18 5.94
N ASN A 115 -1.56 6.95 5.95
CA ASN A 115 -0.50 6.47 5.04
C ASN A 115 0.74 7.35 5.08
N ASN A 116 1.19 7.70 6.28
CA ASN A 116 2.29 8.64 6.49
C ASN A 116 3.56 8.16 5.78
N VAL A 117 3.97 8.96 4.82
CA VAL A 117 5.16 8.72 3.99
C VAL A 117 6.37 9.27 4.71
N ILE A 118 7.35 8.42 5.00
CA ILE A 118 8.57 8.80 5.74
C ILE A 118 9.71 9.04 4.75
N LEU A 119 10.23 10.25 4.72
CA LEU A 119 11.36 10.62 3.87
C LEU A 119 12.64 9.94 4.34
N ALA A 120 13.29 9.20 3.43
CA ALA A 120 14.58 8.55 3.66
C ALA A 120 15.75 9.31 3.03
N GLU A 121 15.53 9.95 1.86
CA GLU A 121 16.55 10.67 1.11
C GLU A 121 15.92 11.78 0.26
N GLY A 122 16.62 12.88 0.06
CA GLY A 122 16.14 13.99 -0.77
C GLY A 122 15.11 14.86 -0.06
N ARG A 123 14.00 15.19 -0.74
CA ARG A 123 12.90 16.01 -0.22
C ARG A 123 11.54 15.50 -0.71
N MET A 124 10.47 15.99 -0.11
CA MET A 124 9.11 15.76 -0.59
C MET A 124 8.81 16.60 -1.85
N PRO A 125 7.86 16.18 -2.71
CA PRO A 125 7.45 16.95 -3.88
C PRO A 125 6.85 18.30 -3.46
N GLU A 126 7.20 19.33 -4.21
CA GLU A 126 6.66 20.69 -4.05
C GLU A 126 5.95 21.19 -5.31
N LYS A 127 6.22 20.52 -6.46
CA LYS A 127 5.62 20.83 -7.75
C LYS A 127 4.91 19.61 -8.31
N SER A 128 3.96 19.85 -9.21
CA SER A 128 3.15 18.80 -9.84
C SER A 128 3.93 17.89 -10.80
N ASP A 129 5.11 18.31 -11.27
CA ASP A 129 6.05 17.54 -12.09
C ASP A 129 7.10 16.76 -11.28
N GLU A 130 6.98 16.79 -9.94
CA GLU A 130 7.88 16.11 -9.03
C GLU A 130 7.20 14.91 -8.39
N CYS A 131 7.98 13.85 -8.12
CA CYS A 131 7.53 12.69 -7.37
C CYS A 131 8.59 12.19 -6.39
N VAL A 132 8.19 11.37 -5.45
CA VAL A 132 9.10 10.58 -4.62
C VAL A 132 8.94 9.11 -4.95
N MET A 133 10.05 8.38 -4.81
CA MET A 133 10.08 6.94 -5.06
C MET A 133 9.98 6.16 -3.76
N VAL A 134 9.14 5.15 -3.74
CA VAL A 134 8.98 4.26 -2.59
C VAL A 134 10.13 3.26 -2.51
N LEU A 135 10.76 3.18 -1.33
CA LEU A 135 11.75 2.18 -0.98
C LEU A 135 11.06 0.89 -0.53
N GLY A 136 11.73 -0.23 -0.67
CA GLY A 136 11.28 -1.52 -0.11
C GLY A 136 11.02 -2.59 -1.15
N ASN A 137 11.08 -2.26 -2.44
CA ASN A 137 10.99 -3.23 -3.51
C ASN A 137 12.39 -3.71 -3.92
N LYS A 138 12.56 -5.00 -4.18
CA LYS A 138 13.81 -5.65 -4.65
C LYS A 138 14.33 -5.04 -5.96
N TYR A 139 13.49 -4.32 -6.69
CA TYR A 139 13.77 -3.78 -8.02
C TYR A 139 14.18 -2.30 -8.02
N THR A 140 14.35 -1.67 -6.86
CA THR A 140 14.79 -0.27 -6.77
C THR A 140 16.29 -0.07 -6.92
N ASP A 141 17.06 -1.15 -7.10
CA ASP A 141 18.49 -1.06 -7.44
C ASP A 141 18.67 -0.42 -8.82
N GLY A 142 19.41 0.69 -8.88
CA GLY A 142 19.62 1.47 -10.11
C GLY A 142 18.65 2.63 -10.31
N TYR A 143 17.80 2.93 -9.31
CA TYR A 143 16.90 4.08 -9.29
C TYR A 143 17.39 5.11 -8.27
N SER A 144 17.47 6.37 -8.68
CA SER A 144 18.10 7.43 -7.88
C SER A 144 17.28 8.71 -7.85
N VAL A 145 17.53 9.54 -6.84
CA VAL A 145 17.07 10.94 -6.81
C VAL A 145 17.67 11.66 -8.02
N GLY A 146 16.84 12.41 -8.75
CA GLY A 146 17.19 13.07 -10.00
C GLY A 146 16.80 12.30 -11.25
N ASP A 147 16.35 11.05 -11.14
CA ASP A 147 15.83 10.30 -12.28
C ASP A 147 14.54 10.95 -12.82
N ILE A 148 14.38 10.86 -14.14
CA ILE A 148 13.20 11.36 -14.85
C ILE A 148 12.44 10.15 -15.41
N TYR A 149 11.16 10.11 -15.10
CA TYR A 149 10.21 9.12 -15.59
C TYR A 149 9.28 9.77 -16.61
N THR A 150 9.37 9.35 -17.87
CA THR A 150 8.50 9.85 -18.96
C THR A 150 7.42 8.83 -19.25
N VAL A 151 6.18 9.26 -19.35
CA VAL A 151 5.04 8.39 -19.70
C VAL A 151 5.25 7.83 -21.09
N SER A 152 5.32 6.49 -21.23
CA SER A 152 5.60 5.83 -22.50
C SER A 152 4.41 5.90 -23.46
N GLU A 153 4.71 6.08 -24.75
CA GLU A 153 3.71 6.00 -25.83
C GLU A 153 3.07 4.60 -25.97
N THR A 154 3.70 3.57 -25.37
CA THR A 154 3.17 2.21 -25.40
C THR A 154 1.96 1.99 -24.49
N ASN A 155 1.61 2.96 -23.63
CA ASN A 155 0.38 2.91 -22.83
C ASN A 155 -0.84 3.04 -23.76
N GLY A 156 -1.83 2.16 -23.59
CA GLY A 156 -3.00 2.11 -24.47
C GLY A 156 -3.90 3.35 -24.48
N PHE A 157 -3.67 4.30 -23.57
CA PHE A 157 -4.36 5.59 -23.46
C PHE A 157 -3.44 6.79 -23.75
N TYR A 158 -2.31 6.58 -24.43
CA TYR A 158 -1.32 7.65 -24.63
C TYR A 158 -1.90 8.89 -25.31
N ASP A 159 -2.80 8.72 -26.27
CA ASP A 159 -3.45 9.82 -26.97
C ASP A 159 -4.34 10.68 -26.06
N THR A 160 -4.86 10.08 -24.96
CA THR A 160 -5.69 10.75 -23.94
C THR A 160 -4.91 11.02 -22.64
N ARG A 161 -3.61 10.92 -22.67
CA ARG A 161 -2.72 11.09 -21.51
C ARG A 161 -2.93 12.42 -20.80
N SER A 162 -3.11 13.52 -21.54
CA SER A 162 -3.37 14.85 -21.00
C SER A 162 -4.69 14.96 -20.22
N ASP A 163 -5.63 14.03 -20.47
CA ASP A 163 -6.89 13.97 -19.72
C ASP A 163 -6.69 13.31 -18.35
N ILE A 164 -5.56 12.62 -18.15
CA ILE A 164 -5.21 11.89 -16.92
C ILE A 164 -4.09 12.60 -16.17
N PHE A 165 -3.03 13.04 -16.87
CA PHE A 165 -1.81 13.60 -16.30
C PHE A 165 -1.55 15.03 -16.75
N ALA A 166 -1.13 15.86 -15.80
CA ALA A 166 -0.75 17.25 -16.07
C ALA A 166 0.60 17.36 -16.80
N HIS A 167 1.48 16.35 -16.69
CA HIS A 167 2.84 16.37 -17.23
C HIS A 167 3.16 15.06 -17.96
N ASP A 168 4.08 15.16 -18.93
CA ASP A 168 4.62 14.02 -19.67
C ASP A 168 5.71 13.29 -18.89
N SER A 169 6.36 13.98 -17.97
CA SER A 169 7.51 13.47 -17.23
C SER A 169 7.46 13.92 -15.78
N TYR A 170 7.99 13.07 -14.91
CA TYR A 170 8.08 13.29 -13.48
C TYR A 170 9.51 13.13 -13.01
N THR A 171 10.00 14.08 -12.21
CA THR A 171 11.34 14.07 -11.63
C THR A 171 11.30 13.51 -10.22
N VAL A 172 12.12 12.49 -9.94
CA VAL A 172 12.27 11.93 -8.59
C VAL A 172 13.08 12.91 -7.73
N VAL A 173 12.46 13.51 -6.72
CA VAL A 173 13.11 14.49 -5.81
C VAL A 173 13.46 13.89 -4.45
N GLY A 174 13.00 12.69 -4.15
CA GLY A 174 13.31 12.01 -2.90
C GLY A 174 12.94 10.53 -2.94
N ARG A 175 13.38 9.83 -1.90
CA ARG A 175 13.08 8.41 -1.65
C ARG A 175 12.40 8.28 -0.30
N VAL A 176 11.36 7.49 -0.23
CA VAL A 176 10.47 7.39 0.94
C VAL A 176 10.19 5.94 1.30
N THR A 177 9.84 5.69 2.56
CA THR A 177 9.13 4.47 2.95
C THR A 177 7.63 4.76 2.99
N PHE A 178 6.85 3.80 2.51
CA PHE A 178 5.40 3.89 2.44
C PHE A 178 4.81 2.62 3.08
N PRO A 179 3.92 2.72 4.08
CA PRO A 179 3.52 1.58 4.91
C PRO A 179 2.87 0.44 4.13
N TYR A 180 2.26 0.73 2.99
CA TYR A 180 1.68 -0.28 2.11
C TYR A 180 2.73 -1.23 1.51
N TYR A 181 3.97 -0.78 1.30
CA TYR A 181 5.04 -1.55 0.66
C TYR A 181 5.99 -2.20 1.67
N LEU A 182 5.49 -3.18 2.43
CA LEU A 182 6.32 -4.02 3.33
C LEU A 182 6.77 -5.32 2.67
N SER A 183 6.10 -5.77 1.60
CA SER A 183 6.47 -6.99 0.89
C SER A 183 7.68 -6.78 0.00
N ILE A 184 8.53 -7.82 -0.09
CA ILE A 184 9.65 -7.88 -1.04
C ILE A 184 9.13 -8.31 -2.44
N GLU A 185 7.95 -8.91 -2.50
CA GLU A 185 7.34 -9.34 -3.76
C GLU A 185 6.79 -8.13 -4.52
N ALA A 186 6.98 -8.16 -5.84
CA ALA A 186 6.43 -7.14 -6.71
C ALA A 186 4.92 -7.32 -6.85
N ASP A 187 4.17 -6.22 -6.73
CA ASP A 187 2.73 -6.24 -6.97
C ASP A 187 2.41 -6.63 -8.42
N PRO A 188 1.34 -7.38 -8.65
CA PRO A 188 0.87 -7.65 -10.00
C PRO A 188 0.33 -6.37 -10.65
N SER A 189 0.47 -6.28 -11.98
CA SER A 189 -0.05 -5.18 -12.78
C SER A 189 -0.61 -5.69 -14.10
N THR A 190 -1.58 -4.98 -14.66
CA THR A 190 -2.06 -5.20 -16.03
C THR A 190 -1.24 -4.43 -17.06
N ALA A 191 -0.38 -3.51 -16.62
CA ALA A 191 0.52 -2.74 -17.46
C ALA A 191 1.86 -3.46 -17.67
N GLY A 192 2.53 -3.15 -18.77
CA GLY A 192 3.89 -3.57 -19.09
C GLY A 192 4.09 -5.07 -19.03
N LYS A 193 5.03 -5.52 -18.22
CA LYS A 193 5.41 -6.95 -18.08
C LYS A 193 4.58 -7.76 -17.08
N GLY A 194 3.52 -7.18 -16.51
CA GLY A 194 2.63 -7.87 -15.57
C GLY A 194 3.00 -7.72 -14.08
N SER A 195 4.02 -6.94 -13.76
CA SER A 195 4.43 -6.64 -12.39
C SER A 195 4.96 -5.21 -12.26
N ILE A 196 4.80 -4.63 -11.06
CA ILE A 196 5.29 -3.29 -10.72
C ILE A 196 6.80 -3.35 -10.42
N ASP A 197 7.58 -2.50 -11.08
CA ASP A 197 9.01 -2.33 -10.82
C ASP A 197 9.27 -1.30 -9.73
N VAL A 198 8.48 -0.22 -9.71
CA VAL A 198 8.65 0.90 -8.79
C VAL A 198 7.30 1.51 -8.45
N ALA A 199 7.15 1.99 -7.21
CA ALA A 199 6.04 2.82 -6.82
C ALA A 199 6.50 4.28 -6.68
N LEU A 200 5.70 5.20 -7.23
CA LEU A 200 5.94 6.63 -7.22
C LEU A 200 4.79 7.32 -6.48
N ILE A 201 5.09 8.38 -5.73
CA ILE A 201 4.08 9.22 -5.08
C ILE A 201 4.27 10.64 -5.60
N ALA A 202 3.24 11.21 -6.19
CA ALA A 202 3.19 12.57 -6.69
C ALA A 202 2.08 13.35 -5.96
N LEU A 203 2.09 14.67 -6.13
CA LEU A 203 1.00 15.51 -5.62
C LEU A 203 -0.29 15.23 -6.40
N PRO A 204 -1.48 15.45 -5.81
CA PRO A 204 -2.75 15.31 -6.54
C PRO A 204 -2.81 16.16 -7.81
N GLU A 205 -2.18 17.32 -7.81
CA GLU A 205 -2.09 18.25 -8.94
C GLU A 205 -1.28 17.72 -10.13
N ALA A 206 -0.59 16.59 -9.97
CA ALA A 206 0.02 15.84 -11.07
C ALA A 206 -1.02 15.19 -12.00
N PHE A 207 -2.28 15.12 -11.56
CA PHE A 207 -3.39 14.54 -12.29
C PHE A 207 -4.40 15.60 -12.71
N THR A 208 -4.96 15.45 -13.90
CA THR A 208 -6.03 16.32 -14.45
C THR A 208 -7.42 15.74 -14.25
N LEU A 209 -7.51 14.52 -13.74
CA LEU A 209 -8.75 13.80 -13.48
C LEU A 209 -9.64 14.53 -12.49
N LYS A 210 -10.95 14.46 -12.72
CA LYS A 210 -11.98 15.02 -11.85
C LYS A 210 -12.56 14.02 -10.85
N VAL A 211 -12.12 12.78 -10.95
CA VAL A 211 -12.60 11.68 -10.12
C VAL A 211 -11.41 10.87 -9.63
N TYR A 212 -11.44 10.48 -8.36
CA TYR A 212 -10.44 9.63 -7.75
C TYR A 212 -10.65 8.18 -8.17
N THR A 213 -9.59 7.40 -8.26
CA THR A 213 -9.65 5.96 -8.57
C THR A 213 -9.81 5.11 -7.32
N ASP A 214 -9.22 5.57 -6.23
CA ASP A 214 -9.12 4.85 -4.97
C ASP A 214 -9.49 5.79 -3.80
N ALA A 215 -10.00 5.20 -2.74
CA ALA A 215 -10.21 5.86 -1.47
C ALA A 215 -9.68 4.98 -0.34
N PHE A 216 -8.61 5.42 0.30
CA PHE A 216 -8.05 4.76 1.47
C PHE A 216 -8.85 5.17 2.70
N ILE A 217 -9.36 4.19 3.44
CA ILE A 217 -10.28 4.41 4.56
C ILE A 217 -9.67 3.83 5.83
N ALA A 218 -9.63 4.66 6.88
CA ALA A 218 -9.36 4.22 8.25
C ALA A 218 -10.69 3.92 8.94
N VAL A 219 -10.79 2.74 9.53
CA VAL A 219 -12.00 2.27 10.21
C VAL A 219 -11.97 2.69 11.68
N LYS A 220 -13.08 3.24 12.15
CA LYS A 220 -13.22 3.73 13.50
C LYS A 220 -13.01 2.65 14.56
N GLY A 221 -11.99 2.85 15.38
CA GLY A 221 -11.63 1.93 16.46
C GLY A 221 -10.68 0.81 16.04
N ALA A 222 -10.35 0.65 14.76
CA ALA A 222 -9.44 -0.37 14.26
C ALA A 222 -8.05 -0.27 14.91
N ARG A 223 -7.48 0.92 15.01
CA ARG A 223 -6.17 1.19 15.64
C ARG A 223 -6.04 0.79 17.12
N LYS A 224 -7.13 0.41 17.78
CA LYS A 224 -7.10 -0.06 19.19
C LYS A 224 -7.02 -1.57 19.30
N LEU A 225 -7.08 -2.25 18.18
CA LEU A 225 -7.07 -3.71 18.05
C LEU A 225 -5.77 -4.14 17.40
N ASP A 226 -5.26 -5.29 17.79
CA ASP A 226 -4.16 -5.93 17.07
C ASP A 226 -4.64 -6.30 15.65
N SER A 227 -3.96 -5.80 14.62
CA SER A 227 -4.29 -5.97 13.20
C SER A 227 -4.35 -7.44 12.76
N PHE A 228 -3.76 -8.34 13.53
CA PHE A 228 -3.77 -9.79 13.29
C PHE A 228 -4.86 -10.53 14.10
N SER A 229 -5.62 -9.83 14.94
CA SER A 229 -6.66 -10.43 15.79
C SER A 229 -7.95 -10.76 15.03
N GLU A 230 -8.76 -11.67 15.56
CA GLU A 230 -10.08 -11.98 15.00
C GLU A 230 -11.08 -10.84 15.24
N GLU A 231 -10.88 -10.05 16.30
CA GLU A 231 -11.67 -8.85 16.60
C GLU A 231 -11.48 -7.79 15.51
N TYR A 232 -10.23 -7.53 15.11
CA TYR A 232 -9.90 -6.62 14.01
C TYR A 232 -10.54 -7.09 12.70
N LYS A 233 -10.37 -8.36 12.34
CA LYS A 233 -10.96 -8.92 11.12
C LYS A 233 -12.47 -8.80 11.10
N THR A 234 -13.13 -9.05 12.22
CA THR A 234 -14.58 -8.92 12.35
C THR A 234 -15.03 -7.48 12.14
N LEU A 235 -14.31 -6.53 12.76
CA LEU A 235 -14.59 -5.09 12.63
C LEU A 235 -14.42 -4.63 11.17
N ILE A 236 -13.30 -4.99 10.53
CA ILE A 236 -13.02 -4.61 9.14
C ILE A 236 -14.03 -5.25 8.17
N THR A 237 -14.41 -6.51 8.39
CA THR A 237 -15.42 -7.16 7.55
C THR A 237 -16.77 -6.44 7.65
N ALA A 238 -17.22 -6.09 8.84
CA ALA A 238 -18.48 -5.37 9.03
C ALA A 238 -18.44 -3.95 8.40
N ALA A 239 -17.31 -3.26 8.52
CA ALA A 239 -17.10 -1.97 7.86
C ALA A 239 -17.10 -2.11 6.33
N ALA A 240 -16.40 -3.12 5.80
CA ALA A 240 -16.36 -3.41 4.37
C ALA A 240 -17.75 -3.73 3.80
N ASP A 241 -18.58 -4.49 4.50
CA ASP A 241 -19.97 -4.77 4.09
C ASP A 241 -20.81 -3.49 4.03
N THR A 242 -20.63 -2.58 4.99
CA THR A 242 -21.31 -1.28 5.00
C THR A 242 -20.86 -0.41 3.82
N ILE A 243 -19.56 -0.34 3.58
CA ILE A 243 -18.96 0.40 2.46
C ILE A 243 -19.42 -0.18 1.12
N ASN A 244 -19.44 -1.51 0.98
CA ASN A 244 -19.89 -2.18 -0.25
C ASN A 244 -21.37 -1.90 -0.54
N THR A 245 -22.21 -1.84 0.47
CA THR A 245 -23.64 -1.48 0.30
C THR A 245 -23.80 -0.07 -0.27
N LEU A 246 -23.02 0.89 0.23
CA LEU A 246 -23.01 2.25 -0.32
C LEU A 246 -22.38 2.27 -1.72
N ALA A 247 -21.29 1.55 -1.94
CA ALA A 247 -20.61 1.46 -3.24
C ALA A 247 -21.54 0.88 -4.33
N ASP A 248 -22.36 -0.12 -3.99
CA ASP A 248 -23.37 -0.66 -4.91
C ASP A 248 -24.43 0.39 -5.30
N THR A 249 -24.84 1.23 -4.35
CA THR A 249 -25.77 2.35 -4.61
C THR A 249 -25.12 3.39 -5.53
N ILE A 250 -23.90 3.81 -5.21
CA ILE A 250 -23.13 4.77 -6.04
C ILE A 250 -22.92 4.22 -7.46
N ARG A 251 -22.59 2.94 -7.58
CA ARG A 251 -22.41 2.28 -8.88
C ARG A 251 -23.70 2.27 -9.70
N ALA A 252 -24.84 1.97 -9.08
CA ALA A 252 -26.14 1.98 -9.76
C ALA A 252 -26.50 3.38 -10.26
N GLU A 253 -26.34 4.41 -9.42
CA GLU A 253 -26.58 5.81 -9.77
C GLU A 253 -25.70 6.26 -10.95
N LYS A 254 -24.41 5.93 -10.93
CA LYS A 254 -23.47 6.27 -12.01
C LYS A 254 -23.76 5.54 -13.31
N LEU A 255 -24.16 4.28 -13.24
CA LEU A 255 -24.55 3.52 -14.42
C LEU A 255 -25.79 4.10 -15.08
N GLU A 256 -26.77 4.54 -14.29
CA GLU A 256 -28.00 5.15 -14.78
C GLU A 256 -27.72 6.52 -15.41
N SER A 257 -26.92 7.38 -14.77
CA SER A 257 -26.52 8.67 -15.33
C SER A 257 -25.73 8.52 -16.63
N THR A 258 -24.77 7.59 -16.68
CA THR A 258 -23.97 7.34 -17.89
C THR A 258 -24.84 6.84 -19.05
N LYS A 259 -25.84 5.98 -18.78
CA LYS A 259 -26.81 5.54 -19.81
C LYS A 259 -27.64 6.70 -20.32
N ALA A 260 -28.16 7.54 -19.41
CA ALA A 260 -28.98 8.70 -19.80
C ALA A 260 -28.17 9.71 -20.64
N GLU A 261 -26.91 9.97 -20.29
CA GLU A 261 -26.01 10.82 -21.08
C GLU A 261 -25.72 10.24 -22.47
N ALA A 262 -25.48 8.93 -22.56
CA ALA A 262 -25.23 8.23 -23.81
C ALA A 262 -26.47 8.28 -24.72
N GLU A 263 -27.67 8.06 -24.17
CA GLU A 263 -28.95 8.15 -24.92
C GLU A 263 -29.21 9.58 -25.42
N LYS A 264 -28.93 10.58 -24.57
CA LYS A 264 -29.06 12.01 -24.96
C LYS A 264 -28.08 12.35 -26.08
N SER A 265 -26.81 12.00 -25.97
CA SER A 265 -25.78 12.22 -27.00
C SER A 265 -26.15 11.52 -28.33
N LEU A 266 -26.74 10.32 -28.26
CA LEU A 266 -27.20 9.58 -29.42
C LEU A 266 -28.39 10.28 -30.12
N SER A 267 -29.33 10.82 -29.32
CA SER A 267 -30.49 11.53 -29.83
C SER A 267 -30.10 12.87 -30.48
N GLU A 268 -29.15 13.59 -29.88
CA GLU A 268 -28.61 14.84 -30.42
C GLU A 268 -27.90 14.60 -31.76
N LYS A 269 -27.04 13.58 -31.84
CA LYS A 269 -26.37 13.21 -33.10
C LYS A 269 -27.36 12.75 -34.18
N ARG A 270 -28.45 12.05 -33.84
CA ARG A 270 -29.50 11.69 -34.80
C ARG A 270 -30.19 12.91 -35.36
N SER A 271 -30.48 13.92 -34.52
CA SER A 271 -31.14 15.15 -34.98
C SER A 271 -30.23 16.05 -35.83
N GLU A 272 -28.93 15.88 -35.79
CA GLU A 272 -27.96 16.57 -36.67
C GLU A 272 -27.88 15.93 -38.08
N TYR A 273 -28.27 14.66 -38.23
CA TYR A 273 -28.24 13.92 -39.51
C TYR A 273 -29.60 13.91 -40.24
N GLU A 274 -30.68 14.40 -39.62
CA GLU A 274 -31.99 14.63 -40.24
C GLU A 274 -32.14 16.08 -40.72
#